data_b8f40c8aa98ef4c822c424dc6454ade9
#
_entry.id   b8f40c8aa98ef4c822c424dc6454ade9
#
_cell.length_a   1.000
_cell.length_b   1.000
_cell.length_c   1.000
_cell.angle_alpha   90.00
_cell.angle_beta   90.00
_cell.angle_gamma   90.00
#
_symmetry.space_group_name_H-M   'P 1'
#
loop_
_entity.id
_entity.type
_entity.pdbx_description
1 polymer ?
#
loop_
_entity_poly.entity_id
_entity_poly.type
_entity_poly.pdbx_seq_one_letter_code
_entity_poly.pdbx_strand_id
1 'polypeptide(L)'
;MRYLLVLITVFIISCSDSSQETKDFSVNEKKEYIKSKDFNENKNVYFGDLHVHTKHSFDAFIFGTTNTPDDAYKYAKGGTIQHPLGFDMKLRQPLDFYAVTDHGFFMGMMPAWADPASKPGQHPYVKTLHNVNRKENLTVESSPERLYYFRELIRSGAFAELGSIFSIIKAYLTNNNSLAVDVFDYDTHKSAWSDVANAAERHYEPGKFTTFIAYEFTASTEGMGNLHRNVIFGSSKAPIRPYSRIDSLNPEDLWNTMDKWRENGIDSIAIPHNSNGSNGRMFEIHQANGAPMDTQYLNQRIRNEPIVEITQVKGTSETHPLLSPNDEWLSLIHI
;
A
#
# COMPACT_ATOMS: atom_id res chain seq x y z
N MET A 1 25.49 42.52 42.93
CA MET A 1 25.14 42.07 41.56
C MET A 1 25.54 40.60 41.41
N ARG A 2 24.58 39.69 41.53
CA ARG A 2 24.79 38.26 41.35
C ARG A 2 24.15 37.89 40.02
N TYR A 3 24.95 37.48 39.04
CA TYR A 3 24.46 36.95 37.75
C TYR A 3 24.00 35.50 37.95
N LEU A 4 22.72 35.28 37.75
CA LEU A 4 22.13 33.93 37.72
C LEU A 4 22.28 33.42 36.30
N LEU A 5 23.20 32.45 36.08
CA LEU A 5 23.30 31.71 34.84
C LEU A 5 22.17 30.67 34.79
N VAL A 6 21.20 30.90 33.94
CA VAL A 6 20.19 29.90 33.62
C VAL A 6 20.76 29.00 32.51
N LEU A 7 21.16 27.79 32.87
CA LEU A 7 21.47 26.72 31.93
C LEU A 7 20.18 26.21 31.33
N ILE A 8 19.88 26.59 30.09
CA ILE A 8 18.81 25.98 29.29
C ILE A 8 19.36 24.69 28.74
N THR A 9 19.05 23.56 29.37
CA THR A 9 19.29 22.23 28.82
C THR A 9 18.24 22.00 27.74
N VAL A 10 18.63 22.18 26.49
CA VAL A 10 17.80 21.79 25.35
C VAL A 10 17.83 20.27 25.30
N PHE A 11 16.76 19.64 25.78
CA PHE A 11 16.50 18.22 25.44
C PHE A 11 16.17 18.16 23.95
N ILE A 12 17.14 17.77 23.15
CA ILE A 12 16.90 17.30 21.80
C ILE A 12 16.21 15.95 21.98
N ILE A 13 14.89 15.94 21.99
CA ILE A 13 14.13 14.70 21.76
C ILE A 13 14.42 14.35 20.31
N SER A 14 15.39 13.46 20.09
CA SER A 14 15.54 12.76 18.83
C SER A 14 14.29 11.90 18.68
N CYS A 15 13.29 12.40 17.96
CA CYS A 15 12.29 11.54 17.38
C CYS A 15 13.06 10.62 16.42
N SER A 16 13.40 9.41 16.85
CA SER A 16 13.88 8.39 15.93
C SER A 16 12.78 8.22 14.89
N ASP A 17 13.11 8.44 13.63
CA ASP A 17 12.19 8.24 12.52
C ASP A 17 11.81 6.74 12.50
N SER A 18 10.64 6.42 13.02
CA SER A 18 10.15 5.04 13.14
C SER A 18 10.03 4.33 11.79
N SER A 19 10.05 5.07 10.66
CA SER A 19 10.08 4.49 9.32
C SER A 19 11.42 3.83 8.99
N GLN A 20 12.48 4.17 9.74
CA GLN A 20 13.80 3.55 9.60
C GLN A 20 13.98 2.33 10.51
N GLU A 21 13.12 2.14 11.51
CA GLU A 21 13.17 0.93 12.32
C GLU A 21 12.74 -0.28 11.49
N THR A 22 13.48 -1.37 11.65
CA THR A 22 13.32 -2.58 10.84
C THR A 22 13.17 -3.82 11.70
N LYS A 23 12.51 -4.83 11.15
CA LYS A 23 12.26 -6.10 11.82
C LYS A 23 12.50 -7.26 10.86
N ASP A 24 13.01 -8.36 11.38
CA ASP A 24 13.04 -9.65 10.69
C ASP A 24 11.71 -10.38 11.01
N PHE A 25 10.92 -10.64 9.99
CA PHE A 25 9.62 -11.32 10.08
C PHE A 25 9.74 -12.83 9.86
N SER A 26 10.96 -13.38 9.64
CA SER A 26 11.11 -14.81 9.42
C SER A 26 10.45 -15.63 10.54
N VAL A 27 9.62 -16.59 10.15
CA VAL A 27 8.82 -17.41 11.07
C VAL A 27 9.57 -18.66 11.53
N ASN A 28 10.59 -19.08 10.76
CA ASN A 28 11.40 -20.25 11.03
C ASN A 28 12.88 -19.95 10.81
N GLU A 29 13.77 -20.79 11.39
CA GLU A 29 15.20 -20.81 11.06
C GLU A 29 15.39 -20.79 9.54
N LYS A 30 16.38 -20.03 9.05
CA LYS A 30 16.66 -19.77 7.63
C LYS A 30 16.32 -20.98 6.77
N LYS A 31 15.23 -20.89 6.02
CA LYS A 31 14.90 -21.91 5.02
C LYS A 31 16.02 -21.88 4.00
N GLU A 32 16.79 -22.97 3.92
CA GLU A 32 17.84 -23.10 2.89
C GLU A 32 17.21 -22.94 1.51
N TYR A 33 17.91 -22.17 0.67
CA TYR A 33 17.56 -22.08 -0.75
C TYR A 33 17.66 -23.46 -1.38
N ILE A 34 16.52 -24.05 -1.72
CA ILE A 34 16.44 -25.32 -2.44
C ILE A 34 16.18 -24.99 -3.90
N LYS A 35 17.09 -25.40 -4.79
CA LYS A 35 16.81 -25.34 -6.23
C LYS A 35 15.52 -26.11 -6.52
N SER A 36 14.61 -25.50 -7.26
CA SER A 36 13.44 -26.22 -7.77
C SER A 36 13.87 -27.47 -8.52
N LYS A 37 13.07 -28.54 -8.44
CA LYS A 37 13.30 -29.76 -9.24
C LYS A 37 13.32 -29.47 -10.73
N ASP A 38 12.59 -28.43 -11.15
CA ASP A 38 12.45 -27.97 -12.52
C ASP A 38 13.43 -26.84 -12.87
N PHE A 39 14.49 -26.64 -12.06
CA PHE A 39 15.48 -25.62 -12.34
C PHE A 39 16.08 -25.79 -13.74
N ASN A 40 15.96 -24.74 -14.56
CA ASN A 40 16.49 -24.66 -15.91
C ASN A 40 17.47 -23.49 -16.00
N GLU A 41 18.72 -23.77 -16.40
CA GLU A 41 19.75 -22.73 -16.58
C GLU A 41 19.35 -21.68 -17.63
N ASN A 42 18.52 -22.06 -18.59
CA ASN A 42 18.00 -21.19 -19.66
C ASN A 42 16.76 -20.38 -19.25
N LYS A 43 16.43 -20.31 -17.96
CA LYS A 43 15.27 -19.69 -17.33
C LYS A 43 13.97 -20.50 -17.49
N ASN A 44 13.13 -20.41 -16.47
CA ASN A 44 11.75 -20.87 -16.47
C ASN A 44 10.79 -19.67 -16.55
N VAL A 45 9.58 -19.91 -17.02
CA VAL A 45 8.49 -18.94 -16.94
C VAL A 45 7.75 -19.17 -15.63
N TYR A 46 7.58 -18.11 -14.83
CA TYR A 46 6.82 -18.13 -13.59
C TYR A 46 5.65 -17.16 -13.69
N PHE A 47 4.53 -17.54 -13.11
CA PHE A 47 3.30 -16.76 -13.08
C PHE A 47 2.95 -16.36 -11.64
N GLY A 48 2.63 -15.11 -11.43
CA GLY A 48 2.28 -14.59 -10.10
C GLY A 48 1.54 -13.29 -10.17
N ASP A 49 1.19 -12.77 -8.99
CA ASP A 49 0.55 -11.48 -8.85
C ASP A 49 1.23 -10.68 -7.73
N LEU A 50 1.61 -9.45 -8.03
CA LEU A 50 2.28 -8.53 -7.11
C LEU A 50 1.42 -7.28 -6.81
N HIS A 51 0.11 -7.35 -7.10
CA HIS A 51 -0.81 -6.25 -6.85
C HIS A 51 -2.15 -6.76 -6.30
N VAL A 52 -2.17 -7.04 -5.00
CA VAL A 52 -3.28 -7.72 -4.32
C VAL A 52 -3.65 -7.00 -3.05
N HIS A 53 -4.96 -6.75 -2.87
CA HIS A 53 -5.50 -6.09 -1.70
C HIS A 53 -6.38 -7.04 -0.89
N THR A 54 -6.27 -6.95 0.44
CA THR A 54 -7.05 -7.73 1.40
C THR A 54 -7.97 -6.82 2.23
N LYS A 55 -8.59 -7.37 3.27
CA LYS A 55 -9.39 -6.58 4.21
C LYS A 55 -8.61 -5.42 4.87
N HIS A 56 -7.27 -5.46 4.87
CA HIS A 56 -6.45 -4.42 5.47
C HIS A 56 -6.31 -3.19 4.58
N SER A 57 -6.60 -3.31 3.29
CA SER A 57 -6.66 -2.18 2.36
C SER A 57 -7.98 -1.43 2.49
N PHE A 58 -7.93 -0.10 2.56
CA PHE A 58 -9.12 0.71 2.79
C PHE A 58 -10.16 0.56 1.67
N ASP A 59 -9.71 0.50 0.43
CA ASP A 59 -10.55 0.37 -0.75
C ASP A 59 -11.17 -1.02 -0.86
N ALA A 60 -10.37 -2.08 -0.74
CA ALA A 60 -10.88 -3.45 -0.76
C ALA A 60 -11.91 -3.67 0.35
N PHE A 61 -11.67 -3.15 1.55
CA PHE A 61 -12.62 -3.24 2.65
C PHE A 61 -13.94 -2.52 2.33
N ILE A 62 -13.90 -1.31 1.76
CA ILE A 62 -15.10 -0.57 1.36
C ILE A 62 -15.91 -1.36 0.35
N PHE A 63 -15.26 -2.03 -0.61
CA PHE A 63 -15.93 -2.89 -1.59
C PHE A 63 -16.37 -4.25 -1.03
N GLY A 64 -16.18 -4.47 0.25
CA GLY A 64 -16.71 -5.64 0.96
C GLY A 64 -15.73 -6.80 1.11
N THR A 65 -14.46 -6.62 0.77
CA THR A 65 -13.44 -7.66 0.98
C THR A 65 -13.28 -7.95 2.47
N THR A 66 -13.49 -9.20 2.85
CA THR A 66 -13.32 -9.72 4.22
C THR A 66 -12.14 -10.68 4.35
N ASN A 67 -11.57 -11.08 3.21
CA ASN A 67 -10.47 -12.02 3.13
C ASN A 67 -9.19 -11.44 3.75
N THR A 68 -8.51 -12.29 4.50
CA THR A 68 -7.26 -11.99 5.19
C THR A 68 -6.06 -12.14 4.24
N PRO A 69 -4.87 -11.67 4.63
CA PRO A 69 -3.64 -11.99 3.91
C PRO A 69 -3.42 -13.51 3.73
N ASP A 70 -3.71 -14.32 4.77
CA ASP A 70 -3.61 -15.77 4.66
C ASP A 70 -4.60 -16.36 3.62
N ASP A 71 -5.83 -15.83 3.54
CA ASP A 71 -6.79 -16.24 2.50
C ASP A 71 -6.27 -15.91 1.10
N ALA A 72 -5.65 -14.75 0.92
CA ALA A 72 -5.05 -14.34 -0.34
C ALA A 72 -3.94 -15.32 -0.78
N TYR A 73 -3.02 -15.68 0.10
CA TYR A 73 -1.98 -16.68 -0.20
C TYR A 73 -2.56 -18.09 -0.40
N LYS A 74 -3.58 -18.47 0.35
CA LYS A 74 -4.30 -19.73 0.15
C LYS A 74 -4.91 -19.79 -1.25
N TYR A 75 -5.55 -18.70 -1.70
CA TYR A 75 -6.11 -18.58 -3.03
C TYR A 75 -5.03 -18.69 -4.12
N ALA A 76 -3.92 -17.96 -3.98
CA ALA A 76 -2.80 -18.01 -4.90
C ALA A 76 -2.23 -19.43 -5.06
N LYS A 77 -2.21 -20.22 -3.99
CA LYS A 77 -1.79 -21.63 -4.01
C LYS A 77 -2.88 -22.60 -4.54
N GLY A 78 -3.98 -22.07 -5.11
CA GLY A 78 -5.08 -22.87 -5.66
C GLY A 78 -6.05 -23.41 -4.61
N GLY A 79 -6.03 -22.89 -3.38
CA GLY A 79 -7.03 -23.17 -2.36
C GLY A 79 -8.35 -22.45 -2.64
N THR A 80 -9.45 -23.00 -2.10
CA THR A 80 -10.76 -22.34 -2.18
C THR A 80 -10.89 -21.29 -1.08
N ILE A 81 -11.37 -20.09 -1.43
CA ILE A 81 -11.78 -19.03 -0.50
C ILE A 81 -13.23 -18.65 -0.77
N GLN A 82 -13.83 -17.92 0.17
CA GLN A 82 -15.20 -17.43 0.04
C GLN A 82 -15.19 -16.01 -0.52
N HIS A 83 -15.98 -15.78 -1.58
CA HIS A 83 -16.33 -14.42 -1.96
C HIS A 83 -17.24 -13.79 -0.89
N PRO A 84 -17.19 -12.48 -0.63
CA PRO A 84 -18.08 -11.82 0.32
C PRO A 84 -19.57 -12.10 0.12
N LEU A 85 -20.01 -12.30 -1.11
CA LEU A 85 -21.39 -12.69 -1.44
C LEU A 85 -21.70 -14.19 -1.23
N GLY A 86 -20.76 -14.97 -0.69
CA GLY A 86 -21.01 -16.34 -0.19
C GLY A 86 -20.77 -17.47 -1.19
N PHE A 87 -20.21 -17.21 -2.36
CA PHE A 87 -19.83 -18.28 -3.29
C PHE A 87 -18.33 -18.61 -3.19
N ASP A 88 -17.97 -19.83 -3.60
CA ASP A 88 -16.59 -20.29 -3.59
C ASP A 88 -15.80 -19.71 -4.76
N MET A 89 -14.55 -19.31 -4.49
CA MET A 89 -13.59 -18.86 -5.49
C MET A 89 -12.33 -19.72 -5.43
N LYS A 90 -11.82 -20.10 -6.59
CA LYS A 90 -10.61 -20.90 -6.73
C LYS A 90 -9.93 -20.62 -8.07
N LEU A 91 -8.60 -20.50 -8.07
CA LEU A 91 -7.82 -20.44 -9.31
C LEU A 91 -7.84 -21.79 -10.02
N ARG A 92 -7.82 -21.77 -11.36
CA ARG A 92 -7.69 -22.98 -12.18
C ARG A 92 -6.33 -23.65 -12.01
N GLN A 93 -5.29 -22.85 -11.85
CA GLN A 93 -3.91 -23.28 -11.61
C GLN A 93 -3.33 -22.42 -10.48
N PRO A 94 -2.55 -23.01 -9.56
CA PRO A 94 -1.79 -22.24 -8.58
C PRO A 94 -0.81 -21.30 -9.27
N LEU A 95 -0.49 -20.20 -8.60
CA LEU A 95 0.57 -19.29 -8.99
C LEU A 95 1.92 -19.76 -8.42
N ASP A 96 3.01 -19.25 -9.01
CA ASP A 96 4.39 -19.56 -8.58
C ASP A 96 4.89 -18.56 -7.54
N PHE A 97 4.40 -17.31 -7.61
CA PHE A 97 4.77 -16.25 -6.65
C PHE A 97 3.59 -15.30 -6.38
N TYR A 98 3.65 -14.62 -5.24
CA TYR A 98 2.57 -13.73 -4.82
C TYR A 98 3.02 -12.68 -3.80
N ALA A 99 2.41 -11.51 -3.83
CA ALA A 99 2.57 -10.51 -2.80
C ALA A 99 1.24 -9.84 -2.46
N VAL A 100 0.91 -9.76 -1.19
CA VAL A 100 -0.16 -8.88 -0.69
C VAL A 100 0.39 -7.47 -0.60
N THR A 101 -0.27 -6.52 -1.26
CA THR A 101 0.15 -5.12 -1.41
C THR A 101 -0.93 -4.16 -0.94
N ASP A 102 -1.50 -4.42 0.23
CA ASP A 102 -2.46 -3.51 0.84
C ASP A 102 -1.91 -2.08 0.93
N HIS A 103 -2.76 -1.08 0.75
CA HIS A 103 -2.37 0.32 0.87
C HIS A 103 -1.67 0.61 2.20
N GLY A 104 -0.45 1.13 2.15
CA GLY A 104 0.38 1.38 3.32
C GLY A 104 -0.16 2.45 4.26
N PHE A 105 -0.98 3.38 3.77
CA PHE A 105 -1.69 4.32 4.63
C PHE A 105 -3.03 3.72 5.08
N PHE A 106 -3.43 3.99 6.31
CA PHE A 106 -4.64 3.42 6.92
C PHE A 106 -4.74 1.87 6.91
N MET A 107 -3.64 1.16 6.66
CA MET A 107 -3.63 -0.30 6.68
C MET A 107 -4.26 -0.83 7.97
N GLY A 108 -5.30 -1.66 7.85
CA GLY A 108 -6.03 -2.22 8.98
C GLY A 108 -6.98 -1.29 9.71
N MET A 109 -6.98 0.02 9.41
CA MET A 109 -7.83 0.97 10.12
C MET A 109 -9.32 0.80 9.80
N MET A 110 -9.68 0.55 8.53
CA MET A 110 -11.09 0.40 8.15
C MET A 110 -11.79 -0.77 8.85
N PRO A 111 -11.24 -1.99 8.90
CA PRO A 111 -11.84 -3.07 9.69
C PRO A 111 -11.88 -2.75 11.19
N ALA A 112 -10.88 -2.06 11.74
CA ALA A 112 -10.89 -1.66 13.13
C ALA A 112 -11.97 -0.61 13.44
N TRP A 113 -12.17 0.37 12.57
CA TRP A 113 -13.26 1.35 12.70
C TRP A 113 -14.64 0.71 12.55
N ALA A 114 -14.75 -0.32 11.70
CA ALA A 114 -16.02 -1.04 11.50
C ALA A 114 -16.39 -1.98 12.64
N ASP A 115 -15.45 -2.34 13.51
CA ASP A 115 -15.70 -3.14 14.69
C ASP A 115 -16.02 -2.26 15.91
N PRO A 116 -17.27 -2.19 16.36
CA PRO A 116 -17.68 -1.39 17.52
C PRO A 116 -17.02 -1.82 18.84
N ALA A 117 -16.45 -3.03 18.91
CA ALA A 117 -15.75 -3.54 20.09
C ALA A 117 -14.27 -3.10 20.13
N SER A 118 -13.69 -2.71 19.00
CA SER A 118 -12.31 -2.25 18.94
C SER A 118 -12.14 -0.87 19.56
N LYS A 119 -10.94 -0.56 20.04
CA LYS A 119 -10.62 0.79 20.55
C LYS A 119 -10.85 1.88 19.50
N PRO A 120 -10.34 1.77 18.24
CA PRO A 120 -10.64 2.76 17.21
C PRO A 120 -12.13 2.82 16.84
N GLY A 121 -12.84 1.69 16.85
CA GLY A 121 -14.26 1.62 16.51
C GLY A 121 -15.18 2.29 17.53
N GLN A 122 -14.72 2.50 18.77
CA GLN A 122 -15.49 3.22 19.79
C GLN A 122 -15.55 4.73 19.55
N HIS A 123 -14.74 5.26 18.62
CA HIS A 123 -14.71 6.69 18.34
C HIS A 123 -16.04 7.15 17.71
N PRO A 124 -16.63 8.27 18.17
CA PRO A 124 -17.95 8.72 17.72
C PRO A 124 -18.04 8.92 16.18
N TYR A 125 -16.95 9.33 15.55
CA TYR A 125 -16.92 9.64 14.12
C TYR A 125 -16.95 8.43 13.20
N VAL A 126 -16.66 7.22 13.69
CA VAL A 126 -16.61 6.03 12.85
C VAL A 126 -17.86 5.15 12.92
N LYS A 127 -18.88 5.59 13.67
CA LYS A 127 -20.12 4.82 13.90
C LYS A 127 -20.85 4.42 12.62
N THR A 128 -20.76 5.23 11.57
CA THR A 128 -21.39 4.94 10.27
C THR A 128 -20.75 3.76 9.55
N LEU A 129 -19.54 3.34 9.94
CA LEU A 129 -18.87 2.16 9.40
C LEU A 129 -19.17 0.88 10.17
N HIS A 130 -19.80 0.98 11.34
CA HIS A 130 -20.02 -0.19 12.17
C HIS A 130 -20.73 -1.30 11.40
N ASN A 131 -20.13 -2.49 11.45
CA ASN A 131 -20.68 -3.72 10.86
C ASN A 131 -20.88 -3.66 9.34
N VAL A 132 -20.30 -2.70 8.63
CA VAL A 132 -20.48 -2.52 7.18
C VAL A 132 -20.19 -3.79 6.38
N ASN A 133 -19.25 -4.63 6.82
CA ASN A 133 -18.88 -5.89 6.18
C ASN A 133 -19.41 -7.13 6.92
N ARG A 134 -20.42 -7.00 7.77
CA ARG A 134 -21.16 -8.18 8.24
C ARG A 134 -21.94 -8.82 7.09
N LYS A 135 -22.13 -10.13 7.18
CA LYS A 135 -22.75 -10.93 6.12
C LYS A 135 -24.11 -10.39 5.66
N GLU A 136 -24.92 -9.91 6.59
CA GLU A 136 -26.23 -9.29 6.31
C GLU A 136 -26.15 -7.98 5.55
N ASN A 137 -25.00 -7.29 5.58
CA ASN A 137 -24.75 -6.02 4.91
C ASN A 137 -23.93 -6.19 3.61
N LEU A 138 -23.48 -7.42 3.32
CA LEU A 138 -22.74 -7.76 2.10
C LEU A 138 -23.70 -8.32 1.06
N THR A 139 -24.46 -7.45 0.42
CA THR A 139 -25.44 -7.83 -0.61
C THR A 139 -25.18 -7.09 -1.91
N VAL A 140 -25.75 -7.58 -3.01
CA VAL A 140 -25.67 -6.91 -4.32
C VAL A 140 -26.33 -5.52 -4.24
N GLU A 141 -27.40 -5.39 -3.47
CA GLU A 141 -28.16 -4.16 -3.28
C GLU A 141 -27.35 -3.09 -2.56
N SER A 142 -26.40 -3.46 -1.69
CA SER A 142 -25.52 -2.52 -1.00
C SER A 142 -24.37 -1.99 -1.88
N SER A 143 -24.11 -2.60 -3.03
CA SER A 143 -23.00 -2.23 -3.92
C SER A 143 -23.04 -0.79 -4.42
N PRO A 144 -24.18 -0.19 -4.80
CA PRO A 144 -24.25 1.22 -5.21
C PRO A 144 -23.85 2.18 -4.09
N GLU A 145 -24.26 1.91 -2.85
CA GLU A 145 -23.91 2.73 -1.69
C GLU A 145 -22.40 2.66 -1.41
N ARG A 146 -21.80 1.48 -1.51
CA ARG A 146 -20.34 1.28 -1.35
C ARG A 146 -19.57 2.00 -2.44
N LEU A 147 -20.04 1.92 -3.70
CA LEU A 147 -19.44 2.66 -4.81
C LEU A 147 -19.56 4.18 -4.59
N TYR A 148 -20.67 4.63 -4.03
CA TYR A 148 -20.87 6.03 -3.66
C TYR A 148 -19.85 6.45 -2.59
N TYR A 149 -19.69 5.69 -1.49
CA TYR A 149 -18.67 5.95 -0.48
C TYR A 149 -17.25 5.99 -1.06
N PHE A 150 -16.91 5.05 -1.95
CA PHE A 150 -15.61 5.04 -2.61
C PHE A 150 -15.40 6.27 -3.51
N ARG A 151 -16.38 6.61 -4.31
CA ARG A 151 -16.31 7.80 -5.19
C ARG A 151 -16.17 9.10 -4.39
N GLU A 152 -16.88 9.19 -3.29
CA GLU A 152 -16.79 10.34 -2.42
C GLU A 152 -15.43 10.40 -1.72
N LEU A 153 -14.86 9.28 -1.32
CA LEU A 153 -13.50 9.18 -0.80
C LEU A 153 -12.46 9.74 -1.79
N ILE A 154 -12.65 9.48 -3.08
CA ILE A 154 -11.76 9.94 -4.14
C ILE A 154 -12.04 11.41 -4.50
N ARG A 155 -13.27 11.88 -4.45
CA ARG A 155 -13.67 13.25 -4.80
C ARG A 155 -13.39 14.25 -3.68
N SER A 156 -12.28 14.94 -3.75
CA SER A 156 -11.84 15.93 -2.73
C SER A 156 -12.65 17.24 -2.70
N GLY A 157 -13.98 17.19 -2.74
CA GLY A 157 -14.77 18.44 -2.76
C GLY A 157 -16.17 18.40 -2.14
N ALA A 158 -16.80 17.22 -2.06
CA ALA A 158 -18.23 17.11 -1.76
C ALA A 158 -18.57 16.58 -0.36
N PHE A 159 -17.59 16.47 0.56
CA PHE A 159 -17.70 15.69 1.80
C PHE A 159 -18.27 16.39 3.01
N ALA A 160 -18.68 17.64 2.88
CA ALA A 160 -19.23 18.38 4.02
C ALA A 160 -20.55 17.79 4.56
N GLU A 161 -21.24 16.97 3.75
CA GLU A 161 -22.59 16.46 4.10
C GLU A 161 -22.62 14.98 4.53
N LEU A 162 -21.55 14.20 4.30
CA LEU A 162 -21.56 12.74 4.51
C LEU A 162 -20.97 12.26 5.83
N GLY A 163 -20.98 13.11 6.82
CA GLY A 163 -20.54 12.70 8.16
C GLY A 163 -19.03 12.45 8.24
N SER A 164 -18.61 12.45 9.43
CA SER A 164 -17.29 12.58 9.99
C SER A 164 -16.17 11.72 9.38
N ILE A 165 -16.44 10.52 8.86
CA ILE A 165 -15.34 9.64 8.42
C ILE A 165 -14.64 10.15 7.17
N PHE A 166 -15.39 10.69 6.23
CA PHE A 166 -14.81 11.26 5.02
C PHE A 166 -14.08 12.57 5.32
N SER A 167 -14.57 13.34 6.31
CA SER A 167 -13.86 14.50 6.81
C SER A 167 -12.52 14.12 7.44
N ILE A 168 -12.44 12.99 8.12
CA ILE A 168 -11.22 12.44 8.71
C ILE A 168 -10.24 12.02 7.62
N ILE A 169 -10.70 11.23 6.66
CA ILE A 169 -9.88 10.81 5.54
C ILE A 169 -9.43 12.02 4.73
N LYS A 170 -10.30 12.98 4.47
CA LYS A 170 -9.96 14.23 3.79
C LYS A 170 -8.95 15.05 4.57
N ALA A 171 -9.16 15.26 5.88
CA ALA A 171 -8.24 16.00 6.74
C ALA A 171 -6.85 15.36 6.71
N TYR A 172 -6.79 14.04 6.73
CA TYR A 172 -5.57 13.28 6.62
C TYR A 172 -4.93 13.40 5.23
N LEU A 173 -5.72 13.26 4.17
CA LEU A 173 -5.26 13.37 2.78
C LEU A 173 -4.81 14.78 2.40
N THR A 174 -5.31 15.82 3.07
CA THR A 174 -4.96 17.22 2.83
C THR A 174 -3.96 17.78 3.84
N ASN A 175 -3.37 16.91 4.66
CA ASN A 175 -2.44 17.30 5.74
C ASN A 175 -3.03 18.27 6.78
N ASN A 176 -4.37 18.29 6.90
CA ASN A 176 -5.08 19.07 7.90
C ASN A 176 -5.35 18.19 9.13
N ASN A 177 -4.33 18.04 9.97
CA ASN A 177 -4.13 16.94 10.92
C ASN A 177 -5.07 16.88 12.13
N SER A 178 -5.97 17.83 12.36
CA SER A 178 -6.65 17.92 13.66
C SER A 178 -7.63 16.78 13.95
N LEU A 179 -8.32 16.21 12.95
CA LEU A 179 -9.30 15.12 13.14
C LEU A 179 -8.73 13.73 12.83
N ALA A 180 -7.74 13.65 11.93
CA ALA A 180 -7.17 12.38 11.53
C ALA A 180 -6.30 11.74 12.61
N VAL A 181 -5.64 12.56 13.43
CA VAL A 181 -4.79 12.09 14.53
C VAL A 181 -5.62 11.42 15.62
N ASP A 182 -6.82 11.92 15.91
CA ASP A 182 -7.67 11.42 16.99
C ASP A 182 -8.25 10.03 16.70
N VAL A 183 -8.41 9.67 15.42
CA VAL A 183 -9.01 8.38 15.02
C VAL A 183 -8.00 7.37 14.48
N PHE A 184 -6.76 7.80 14.19
CA PHE A 184 -5.70 6.91 13.76
C PHE A 184 -5.09 6.20 14.97
N ASP A 185 -5.16 4.88 14.96
CA ASP A 185 -4.52 4.05 15.99
C ASP A 185 -3.26 3.41 15.41
N TYR A 186 -2.11 3.90 15.86
CA TYR A 186 -0.81 3.44 15.39
C TYR A 186 -0.56 1.97 15.67
N ASP A 187 -1.03 1.45 16.81
CA ASP A 187 -0.85 0.04 17.17
C ASP A 187 -1.66 -0.88 16.26
N THR A 188 -2.88 -0.48 15.92
CA THR A 188 -3.72 -1.17 14.93
C THR A 188 -3.05 -1.21 13.56
N HIS A 189 -2.54 -0.07 13.09
CA HIS A 189 -1.84 0.02 11.81
C HIS A 189 -0.59 -0.88 11.76
N LYS A 190 0.24 -0.83 12.80
CA LYS A 190 1.43 -1.64 12.94
C LYS A 190 1.11 -3.14 13.04
N SER A 191 0.02 -3.48 13.74
CA SER A 191 -0.46 -4.86 13.85
C SER A 191 -0.91 -5.40 12.49
N ALA A 192 -1.66 -4.62 11.72
CA ALA A 192 -2.08 -5.01 10.37
C ALA A 192 -0.89 -5.20 9.42
N TRP A 193 0.10 -4.30 9.47
CA TRP A 193 1.34 -4.51 8.73
C TRP A 193 2.06 -5.79 9.13
N SER A 194 2.14 -6.06 10.43
CA SER A 194 2.75 -7.30 10.92
C SER A 194 2.00 -8.53 10.46
N ASP A 195 0.66 -8.46 10.34
CA ASP A 195 -0.16 -9.56 9.81
C ASP A 195 0.15 -9.83 8.33
N VAL A 196 0.23 -8.78 7.50
CA VAL A 196 0.62 -8.88 6.08
C VAL A 196 2.01 -9.49 5.93
N ALA A 197 3.01 -8.98 6.66
CA ALA A 197 4.39 -9.45 6.58
C ALA A 197 4.54 -10.90 7.08
N ASN A 198 3.91 -11.23 8.21
CA ASN A 198 3.94 -12.59 8.75
C ASN A 198 3.20 -13.60 7.86
N ALA A 199 2.11 -13.19 7.17
CA ALA A 199 1.41 -14.06 6.24
C ALA A 199 2.30 -14.41 5.04
N ALA A 200 3.04 -13.45 4.50
CA ALA A 200 4.03 -13.71 3.46
C ALA A 200 5.02 -14.81 3.90
N GLU A 201 5.60 -14.65 5.08
CA GLU A 201 6.58 -15.61 5.60
C GLU A 201 5.99 -17.00 5.91
N ARG A 202 4.76 -17.05 6.45
CA ARG A 202 4.08 -18.33 6.72
C ARG A 202 3.82 -19.14 5.46
N HIS A 203 3.51 -18.46 4.37
CA HIS A 203 3.12 -19.10 3.12
C HIS A 203 4.28 -19.33 2.15
N TYR A 204 5.49 -18.85 2.46
CA TYR A 204 6.69 -19.09 1.66
C TYR A 204 7.07 -20.58 1.69
N GLU A 205 7.10 -21.19 0.51
CA GLU A 205 7.50 -22.61 0.31
C GLU A 205 8.70 -22.64 -0.66
N PRO A 206 9.95 -22.72 -0.15
CA PRO A 206 11.16 -22.70 -0.98
C PRO A 206 11.10 -23.69 -2.15
N GLY A 207 11.38 -23.20 -3.36
CA GLY A 207 11.37 -24.01 -4.59
C GLY A 207 9.99 -24.42 -5.10
N LYS A 208 8.91 -23.93 -4.47
CA LYS A 208 7.54 -24.28 -4.87
C LYS A 208 6.63 -23.05 -4.99
N PHE A 209 6.64 -22.17 -4.01
CA PHE A 209 5.83 -20.97 -4.00
C PHE A 209 6.59 -19.84 -3.31
N THR A 210 6.84 -18.77 -4.05
CA THR A 210 7.58 -17.60 -3.56
C THR A 210 6.61 -16.52 -3.10
N THR A 211 6.80 -16.01 -1.89
CA THR A 211 6.06 -14.89 -1.35
C THR A 211 6.99 -13.72 -1.07
N PHE A 212 6.45 -12.52 -1.13
CA PHE A 212 7.19 -11.31 -0.80
C PHE A 212 6.43 -10.52 0.26
N ILE A 213 7.16 -9.98 1.23
CA ILE A 213 6.62 -8.92 2.08
C ILE A 213 6.49 -7.68 1.19
N ALA A 214 5.31 -7.05 1.19
CA ALA A 214 5.03 -5.94 0.30
C ALA A 214 3.91 -5.04 0.82
N TYR A 215 3.79 -3.86 0.25
CA TYR A 215 2.67 -2.93 0.46
C TYR A 215 2.55 -1.96 -0.70
N GLU A 216 1.42 -1.27 -0.82
CA GLU A 216 1.28 -0.20 -1.81
C GLU A 216 1.56 1.17 -1.20
N PHE A 217 2.57 1.86 -1.73
CA PHE A 217 2.75 3.28 -1.49
C PHE A 217 1.77 4.07 -2.34
N THR A 218 0.78 4.68 -1.69
CA THR A 218 -0.33 5.36 -2.33
C THR A 218 -0.17 6.86 -2.15
N ALA A 219 0.32 7.53 -3.16
CA ALA A 219 0.41 8.99 -3.21
C ALA A 219 -0.47 9.56 -4.32
N SER A 220 -0.81 10.82 -4.22
CA SER A 220 -1.54 11.55 -5.26
C SER A 220 -1.11 13.00 -5.31
N THR A 221 -1.17 13.58 -6.50
CA THR A 221 -0.92 15.00 -6.71
C THR A 221 -2.18 15.84 -6.51
N GLU A 222 -2.04 17.16 -6.53
CA GLU A 222 -3.16 18.07 -6.78
C GLU A 222 -3.85 17.65 -8.08
N GLY A 223 -5.19 17.67 -8.08
CA GLY A 223 -5.99 17.20 -9.21
C GLY A 223 -6.12 15.68 -9.28
N MET A 224 -5.77 14.96 -8.21
CA MET A 224 -5.99 13.51 -8.03
C MET A 224 -5.19 12.60 -8.99
N GLY A 225 -4.06 13.07 -9.53
CA GLY A 225 -3.15 12.22 -10.29
C GLY A 225 -2.55 11.11 -9.42
N ASN A 226 -2.73 9.86 -9.83
CA ASN A 226 -2.22 8.69 -9.11
C ASN A 226 -0.71 8.58 -9.24
N LEU A 227 -0.02 8.50 -8.10
CA LEU A 227 1.42 8.22 -8.01
C LEU A 227 1.66 6.94 -7.20
N HIS A 228 0.84 5.93 -7.41
CA HIS A 228 0.87 4.68 -6.68
C HIS A 228 2.00 3.77 -7.17
N ARG A 229 2.59 3.01 -6.25
CA ARG A 229 3.57 1.96 -6.54
C ARG A 229 3.59 0.87 -5.48
N ASN A 230 3.73 -0.37 -5.89
CA ASN A 230 3.91 -1.49 -4.99
C ASN A 230 5.36 -1.58 -4.56
N VAL A 231 5.62 -1.54 -3.26
CA VAL A 231 6.95 -1.71 -2.68
C VAL A 231 7.11 -3.15 -2.26
N ILE A 232 8.08 -3.84 -2.84
CA ILE A 232 8.36 -5.26 -2.66
C ILE A 232 9.71 -5.42 -1.98
N PHE A 233 9.78 -6.18 -0.90
CA PHE A 233 11.02 -6.46 -0.18
C PHE A 233 11.64 -7.79 -0.64
N GLY A 234 12.97 -7.79 -0.80
CA GLY A 234 13.74 -8.94 -1.29
C GLY A 234 14.05 -10.00 -0.23
N SER A 235 13.62 -9.81 1.02
CA SER A 235 13.89 -10.73 2.13
C SER A 235 12.80 -10.65 3.20
N SER A 236 12.95 -11.48 4.26
CA SER A 236 12.09 -11.43 5.45
C SER A 236 12.27 -10.16 6.31
N LYS A 237 13.27 -9.33 6.00
CA LYS A 237 13.49 -8.06 6.68
C LYS A 237 12.73 -6.95 6.00
N ALA A 238 11.97 -6.20 6.79
CA ALA A 238 11.20 -5.05 6.33
C ALA A 238 11.12 -3.99 7.45
N PRO A 239 10.70 -2.76 7.16
CA PRO A 239 10.44 -1.76 8.19
C PRO A 239 9.33 -2.21 9.14
N ILE A 240 9.32 -1.68 10.36
CA ILE A 240 8.27 -2.00 11.36
C ILE A 240 6.89 -1.46 11.00
N ARG A 241 6.82 -0.55 10.04
CA ARG A 241 5.62 -0.04 9.40
C ARG A 241 5.90 0.38 7.96
N PRO A 242 4.89 0.41 7.09
CA PRO A 242 5.05 0.95 5.75
C PRO A 242 5.45 2.44 5.78
N TYR A 243 6.42 2.84 4.95
CA TYR A 243 6.58 4.25 4.58
C TYR A 243 5.49 4.60 3.58
N SER A 244 4.66 5.55 3.91
CA SER A 244 3.45 5.83 3.15
C SER A 244 3.22 7.33 2.96
N ARG A 245 2.11 7.70 2.35
CA ARG A 245 1.71 9.09 2.22
C ARG A 245 1.54 9.83 3.57
N ILE A 246 1.51 9.11 4.68
CA ILE A 246 1.56 9.69 6.02
C ILE A 246 2.92 10.40 6.25
N ASP A 247 3.96 9.85 5.65
CA ASP A 247 5.33 10.34 5.76
C ASP A 247 5.62 11.38 4.67
N SER A 248 5.27 11.08 3.42
CA SER A 248 5.41 12.00 2.28
C SER A 248 4.48 11.64 1.13
N LEU A 249 4.04 12.65 0.38
CA LEU A 249 3.33 12.49 -0.89
C LEU A 249 4.28 12.39 -2.08
N ASN A 250 5.57 12.69 -1.88
CA ASN A 250 6.56 12.70 -2.93
C ASN A 250 7.22 11.32 -3.08
N PRO A 251 7.12 10.66 -4.24
CA PRO A 251 7.81 9.39 -4.51
C PRO A 251 9.34 9.45 -4.36
N GLU A 252 9.95 10.61 -4.56
CA GLU A 252 11.40 10.77 -4.39
C GLU A 252 11.83 10.57 -2.93
N ASP A 253 10.98 10.94 -1.96
CA ASP A 253 11.23 10.70 -0.55
C ASP A 253 11.10 9.20 -0.21
N LEU A 254 10.21 8.48 -0.90
CA LEU A 254 10.18 7.02 -0.81
C LEU A 254 11.51 6.42 -1.32
N TRP A 255 12.03 6.87 -2.48
CA TRP A 255 13.32 6.37 -2.98
C TRP A 255 14.47 6.66 -2.02
N ASN A 256 14.50 7.86 -1.43
CA ASN A 256 15.47 8.20 -0.39
C ASN A 256 15.38 7.26 0.81
N THR A 257 14.17 6.88 1.19
CA THR A 257 13.93 5.93 2.29
C THR A 257 14.34 4.51 1.91
N MET A 258 14.03 4.07 0.69
CA MET A 258 14.45 2.76 0.17
C MET A 258 15.97 2.65 0.09
N ASP A 259 16.68 3.71 -0.30
CA ASP A 259 18.14 3.74 -0.30
C ASP A 259 18.71 3.59 1.11
N LYS A 260 18.12 4.26 2.12
CA LYS A 260 18.50 4.09 3.53
C LYS A 260 18.21 2.66 4.04
N TRP A 261 17.11 2.05 3.64
CA TRP A 261 16.83 0.65 3.97
C TRP A 261 17.91 -0.27 3.38
N ARG A 262 18.32 -0.02 2.14
CA ARG A 262 19.36 -0.79 1.46
C ARG A 262 20.73 -0.67 2.15
N GLU A 263 21.09 0.52 2.65
CA GLU A 263 22.26 0.74 3.51
C GLU A 263 22.20 -0.12 4.79
N ASN A 264 21.00 -0.42 5.29
CA ASN A 264 20.77 -1.29 6.43
C ASN A 264 20.52 -2.77 6.06
N GLY A 265 20.83 -3.15 4.83
CA GLY A 265 20.72 -4.54 4.36
C GLY A 265 19.30 -5.00 4.04
N ILE A 266 18.37 -4.07 3.81
CA ILE A 266 17.01 -4.37 3.35
C ILE A 266 16.89 -3.94 1.90
N ASP A 267 16.86 -4.90 1.00
CA ASP A 267 16.67 -4.64 -0.41
C ASP A 267 15.17 -4.56 -0.75
N SER A 268 14.85 -3.64 -1.64
CA SER A 268 13.47 -3.41 -2.09
C SER A 268 13.44 -2.79 -3.49
N ILE A 269 12.32 -3.03 -4.18
CA ILE A 269 11.97 -2.33 -5.42
C ILE A 269 10.58 -1.73 -5.28
N ALA A 270 10.29 -0.69 -6.06
CA ALA A 270 8.96 -0.15 -6.20
C ALA A 270 8.48 -0.33 -7.65
N ILE A 271 7.21 -0.69 -7.82
CA ILE A 271 6.60 -0.95 -9.13
C ILE A 271 5.49 0.08 -9.34
N PRO A 272 5.76 1.17 -10.08
CA PRO A 272 4.73 2.14 -10.43
C PRO A 272 3.58 1.49 -11.20
N HIS A 273 2.36 1.93 -10.89
CA HIS A 273 1.15 1.50 -11.58
C HIS A 273 0.14 2.65 -11.67
N ASN A 274 -0.93 2.48 -12.45
CA ASN A 274 -1.93 3.53 -12.70
C ASN A 274 -1.37 4.80 -13.37
N SER A 275 -0.36 4.68 -14.23
CA SER A 275 0.15 5.83 -14.98
C SER A 275 -0.93 6.48 -15.85
N ASN A 276 -1.90 5.69 -16.35
CA ASN A 276 -3.10 6.16 -17.04
C ASN A 276 -4.01 7.09 -16.20
N GLY A 277 -3.89 7.06 -14.89
CA GLY A 277 -4.61 7.93 -13.96
C GLY A 277 -3.73 9.00 -13.31
N SER A 278 -2.49 9.18 -13.78
CA SER A 278 -1.52 10.09 -13.15
C SER A 278 -1.55 11.52 -13.70
N ASN A 279 -2.31 11.81 -14.76
CA ASN A 279 -2.24 13.08 -15.50
C ASN A 279 -0.82 13.43 -16.00
N GLY A 280 -0.05 12.41 -16.45
CA GLY A 280 1.35 12.56 -16.91
C GLY A 280 2.38 12.63 -15.77
N ARG A 281 1.94 12.64 -14.52
CA ARG A 281 2.80 12.91 -13.37
C ARG A 281 3.62 11.71 -12.90
N MET A 282 3.29 10.50 -13.34
CA MET A 282 4.06 9.29 -12.98
C MET A 282 5.47 9.33 -13.57
N PHE A 283 5.61 9.89 -14.78
CA PHE A 283 6.87 9.91 -15.53
C PHE A 283 7.22 11.34 -16.01
N GLU A 284 7.14 12.31 -15.10
CA GLU A 284 7.56 13.68 -15.40
C GLU A 284 9.03 13.74 -15.80
N ILE A 285 9.36 14.70 -16.65
CA ILE A 285 10.71 14.93 -17.17
C ILE A 285 11.58 15.83 -16.28
N HIS A 286 11.05 16.21 -15.11
CA HIS A 286 11.71 16.99 -14.07
C HIS A 286 11.62 16.30 -12.73
N GLN A 287 12.52 16.64 -11.83
CA GLN A 287 12.43 16.26 -10.42
C GLN A 287 11.23 16.97 -9.75
N ALA A 288 10.76 16.49 -8.62
CA ALA A 288 9.63 17.07 -7.89
C ALA A 288 9.85 18.55 -7.48
N ASN A 289 11.11 18.97 -7.31
CA ASN A 289 11.49 20.36 -7.03
C ASN A 289 11.57 21.23 -8.29
N GLY A 290 11.26 20.73 -9.49
CA GLY A 290 11.34 21.41 -10.78
C GLY A 290 12.73 21.43 -11.42
N ALA A 291 13.75 20.85 -10.80
CA ALA A 291 15.07 20.75 -11.39
C ALA A 291 15.09 19.75 -12.57
N PRO A 292 15.96 19.92 -13.56
CA PRO A 292 16.17 18.91 -14.59
C PRO A 292 16.60 17.57 -13.98
N MET A 293 16.25 16.47 -14.63
CA MET A 293 16.79 15.16 -14.28
C MET A 293 18.30 15.12 -14.56
N ASP A 294 19.09 14.78 -13.57
CA ASP A 294 20.52 14.54 -13.73
C ASP A 294 20.81 13.02 -13.63
N THR A 295 22.07 12.67 -13.87
CA THR A 295 22.51 11.26 -13.79
C THR A 295 22.30 10.64 -12.42
N GLN A 296 22.43 11.42 -11.33
CA GLN A 296 22.22 10.92 -9.98
C GLN A 296 20.76 10.54 -9.77
N TYR A 297 19.83 11.41 -10.15
CA TYR A 297 18.39 11.17 -10.10
C TYR A 297 17.99 9.94 -10.92
N LEU A 298 18.47 9.84 -12.16
CA LEU A 298 18.16 8.71 -13.05
C LEU A 298 18.66 7.39 -12.47
N ASN A 299 19.87 7.36 -11.93
CA ASN A 299 20.44 6.17 -11.30
C ASN A 299 19.65 5.77 -10.03
N GLN A 300 19.20 6.73 -9.23
CA GLN A 300 18.36 6.47 -8.08
C GLN A 300 17.01 5.88 -8.51
N ARG A 301 16.36 6.47 -9.52
CA ARG A 301 15.07 6.00 -10.02
C ARG A 301 15.16 4.60 -10.59
N ILE A 302 16.11 4.32 -11.49
CA ILE A 302 16.30 2.99 -12.09
C ILE A 302 16.56 1.92 -11.01
N ARG A 303 17.34 2.26 -9.96
CA ARG A 303 17.60 1.34 -8.86
C ARG A 303 16.35 1.02 -8.05
N ASN A 304 15.48 2.00 -7.82
CA ASN A 304 14.29 1.87 -7.00
C ASN A 304 13.04 1.46 -7.78
N GLU A 305 12.90 1.90 -9.05
CA GLU A 305 11.78 1.60 -9.94
C GLU A 305 12.26 0.95 -11.25
N PRO A 306 12.81 -0.28 -11.21
CA PRO A 306 13.39 -0.93 -12.39
C PRO A 306 12.35 -1.48 -13.38
N ILE A 307 11.10 -1.59 -12.96
CA ILE A 307 9.97 -2.13 -13.75
C ILE A 307 8.71 -1.32 -13.50
N VAL A 308 7.74 -1.44 -14.39
CA VAL A 308 6.42 -0.79 -14.30
C VAL A 308 5.33 -1.81 -14.59
N GLU A 309 4.19 -1.69 -13.92
CA GLU A 309 2.99 -2.46 -14.22
C GLU A 309 2.32 -1.89 -15.47
N ILE A 310 2.17 -2.71 -16.51
CA ILE A 310 1.63 -2.28 -17.81
C ILE A 310 0.10 -2.32 -17.84
N THR A 311 -0.50 -3.29 -17.15
CA THR A 311 -1.97 -3.48 -17.16
C THR A 311 -2.48 -4.12 -15.87
N GLN A 312 -3.70 -3.79 -15.51
CA GLN A 312 -4.43 -4.33 -14.36
C GLN A 312 -5.94 -4.31 -14.60
N VAL A 313 -6.76 -4.75 -13.64
CA VAL A 313 -8.24 -4.74 -13.76
C VAL A 313 -8.82 -3.34 -13.97
N LYS A 314 -8.14 -2.29 -13.52
CA LYS A 314 -8.54 -0.88 -13.71
C LYS A 314 -8.17 -0.33 -15.09
N GLY A 315 -7.51 -1.09 -15.94
CA GLY A 315 -7.11 -0.73 -17.30
C GLY A 315 -5.61 -0.81 -17.54
N THR A 316 -5.21 -0.50 -18.77
CA THR A 316 -3.79 -0.45 -19.16
C THR A 316 -3.14 0.84 -18.67
N SER A 317 -1.83 0.81 -18.45
CA SER A 317 -1.04 2.02 -18.14
C SER A 317 -0.96 2.99 -19.31
N GLU A 318 -1.34 2.54 -20.50
CA GLU A 318 -1.58 3.36 -21.68
C GLU A 318 -2.90 4.12 -21.53
N THR A 319 -2.89 5.40 -21.89
CA THR A 319 -4.12 6.18 -21.78
C THR A 319 -4.58 6.71 -23.13
N HIS A 320 -5.90 6.75 -23.30
CA HIS A 320 -6.50 7.43 -24.44
C HIS A 320 -6.67 8.92 -24.14
N PRO A 321 -6.44 9.85 -25.10
CA PRO A 321 -6.58 11.29 -24.87
C PRO A 321 -7.93 11.76 -24.30
N LEU A 322 -8.99 10.97 -24.47
CA LEU A 322 -10.29 11.24 -23.84
C LEU A 322 -10.31 11.01 -22.32
N LEU A 323 -9.38 10.21 -21.80
CA LEU A 323 -9.27 9.91 -20.37
C LEU A 323 -8.23 10.80 -19.67
N SER A 324 -7.19 11.18 -20.39
CA SER A 324 -6.13 12.07 -19.91
C SER A 324 -5.75 13.07 -21.00
N PRO A 325 -6.55 14.13 -21.22
CA PRO A 325 -6.37 15.05 -22.34
C PRO A 325 -5.11 15.90 -22.24
N ASN A 326 -4.49 15.96 -21.07
CA ASN A 326 -3.28 16.75 -20.81
C ASN A 326 -1.99 15.92 -20.86
N ASP A 327 -2.10 14.64 -21.21
CA ASP A 327 -0.99 13.70 -21.21
C ASP A 327 -0.79 13.11 -22.61
N GLU A 328 -0.30 13.93 -23.51
CA GLU A 328 0.02 13.46 -24.87
C GLU A 328 1.23 12.52 -24.93
N TRP A 329 1.99 12.42 -23.82
CA TRP A 329 3.21 11.61 -23.73
C TRP A 329 2.98 10.22 -23.13
N LEU A 330 1.83 9.94 -22.52
CA LEU A 330 1.49 8.60 -22.05
C LEU A 330 1.46 7.56 -23.16
N SER A 331 1.18 7.98 -24.38
CA SER A 331 1.27 7.13 -25.57
C SER A 331 2.71 6.78 -25.95
N LEU A 332 3.72 7.42 -25.39
CA LEU A 332 5.13 7.19 -25.68
C LEU A 332 5.77 6.09 -24.82
N ILE A 333 5.03 5.49 -23.89
CA ILE A 333 5.43 4.22 -23.25
C ILE A 333 5.55 3.09 -24.30
N HIS A 334 5.14 3.36 -25.53
CA HIS A 334 5.18 2.43 -26.66
C HIS A 334 6.47 2.48 -27.50
N ILE A 335 7.44 3.23 -27.07
CA ILE A 335 8.71 3.33 -27.80
C ILE A 335 9.74 2.39 -27.22
#